data_3869e095d8f4194059479dc865680ef2
#
_entry.id   3869e095d8f4194059479dc865680ef2
#
_cell.length_a   1.000
_cell.length_b   1.000
_cell.length_c   1.000
_cell.angle_alpha   90.00
_cell.angle_beta   90.00
_cell.angle_gamma   90.00
#
_symmetry.space_group_name_H-M   'P 1'
#
loop_
_entity.id
_entity.type
_entity.pdbx_description
1 polymer ?
#
loop_
_entity_poly.entity_id
_entity_poly.type
_entity_poly.pdbx_seq_one_letter_code
_entity_poly.pdbx_strand_id
1 'polypeptide(L)'
;MTADQIRSLQPELAALLSFFRPCFKRVASFGHLERYIVGLITDLKRKSIEPIALAAGVAVRTLQEFLADFAWDHKRADRILRQLVVDHHSSETGIGVIDASAHTKQGRKTPGVKRQWCGERGKRENCVVGQHLLYTDNDPNNPFTCVVASDLYLPEDWVSDRPRCEEAGIPDDMVYRPKWKIAVDQVEEVIGDGVRFSWLTFDEDYGSVPAFWFGLDRLGQRGIGEVRANTRCWPTRPHCRSTQAAHASKRVDNVCRYSPVFTQKKWRRLTIKDTTRGPMVWEVKSARVHLVDASGPVSQPTDRQYWLILARNPATGEIKYFMSNASAKTAMLDMLQVAFARWHVEKWFGRAKQEAGFGAFEVRTYVSLIRHWLSSRLAMYFLAAETQRFRGEKPADHA
;
A
#
# COMPACT_ATOMS: atom_id res chain seq x y z
N MET A 1 13.45 11.15 -23.93
CA MET A 1 13.84 9.85 -24.50
C MET A 1 14.30 10.06 -25.93
N THR A 2 15.36 9.35 -26.36
CA THR A 2 15.82 9.31 -27.75
C THR A 2 14.96 8.37 -28.59
N ALA A 3 15.06 8.44 -29.92
CA ALA A 3 14.36 7.51 -30.82
C ALA A 3 14.77 6.04 -30.60
N ASP A 4 16.04 5.78 -30.24
CA ASP A 4 16.54 4.44 -29.96
C ASP A 4 16.01 3.90 -28.63
N GLN A 5 15.90 4.76 -27.61
CA GLN A 5 15.25 4.39 -26.33
C GLN A 5 13.78 4.03 -26.52
N ILE A 6 13.05 4.74 -27.40
CA ILE A 6 11.65 4.40 -27.72
C ILE A 6 11.58 3.06 -28.45
N ARG A 7 12.49 2.80 -29.41
CA ARG A 7 12.53 1.51 -30.12
C ARG A 7 12.88 0.34 -29.22
N SER A 8 13.65 0.54 -28.16
CA SER A 8 14.02 -0.53 -27.21
C SER A 8 12.88 -0.93 -26.28
N LEU A 9 11.82 -0.13 -26.10
CA LEU A 9 10.75 -0.43 -25.15
C LEU A 9 9.96 -1.70 -25.49
N GLN A 10 9.70 -1.97 -26.76
CA GLN A 10 8.91 -3.14 -27.15
C GLN A 10 9.68 -4.47 -26.92
N PRO A 11 10.95 -4.63 -27.32
CA PRO A 11 11.74 -5.80 -26.97
C PRO A 11 11.88 -6.00 -25.45
N GLU A 12 12.09 -4.94 -24.69
CA GLU A 12 12.22 -5.00 -23.22
C GLU A 12 10.91 -5.47 -22.56
N LEU A 13 9.76 -4.93 -23.03
CA LEU A 13 8.46 -5.41 -22.57
C LEU A 13 8.25 -6.89 -22.89
N ALA A 14 8.59 -7.33 -24.10
CA ALA A 14 8.49 -8.72 -24.50
C ALA A 14 9.40 -9.63 -23.62
N ALA A 15 10.63 -9.18 -23.34
CA ALA A 15 11.56 -9.87 -22.44
C ALA A 15 10.98 -9.99 -21.03
N LEU A 16 10.48 -8.89 -20.44
CA LEU A 16 9.79 -8.93 -19.16
C LEU A 16 8.60 -9.90 -19.16
N LEU A 17 7.75 -9.83 -20.16
CA LEU A 17 6.55 -10.68 -20.21
C LEU A 17 6.90 -12.15 -20.39
N SER A 18 8.04 -12.49 -20.97
CA SER A 18 8.47 -13.89 -21.13
C SER A 18 8.58 -14.64 -19.80
N PHE A 19 8.90 -13.96 -18.68
CA PHE A 19 8.90 -14.57 -17.33
C PHE A 19 7.52 -15.12 -16.94
N PHE A 20 6.44 -14.52 -17.46
CA PHE A 20 5.06 -14.91 -17.16
C PHE A 20 4.52 -15.99 -18.10
N ARG A 21 5.25 -16.37 -19.16
CA ARG A 21 4.82 -17.42 -20.09
C ARG A 21 4.42 -18.74 -19.39
N PRO A 22 5.13 -19.21 -18.34
CA PRO A 22 4.76 -20.45 -17.61
C PRO A 22 3.42 -20.38 -16.85
N CYS A 23 2.81 -19.20 -16.69
CA CYS A 23 1.48 -19.04 -16.10
C CYS A 23 0.35 -19.43 -17.07
N PHE A 24 0.66 -19.66 -18.35
CA PHE A 24 -0.30 -19.89 -19.43
C PHE A 24 -0.10 -21.24 -20.10
N LYS A 25 -1.16 -22.04 -20.19
CA LYS A 25 -1.14 -23.31 -20.94
C LYS A 25 -1.08 -23.08 -22.46
N ARG A 26 -1.75 -22.01 -22.96
CA ARG A 26 -1.86 -21.72 -24.39
C ARG A 26 -1.10 -20.45 -24.77
N VAL A 27 -0.38 -20.49 -25.91
CA VAL A 27 0.34 -19.32 -26.44
C VAL A 27 -0.63 -18.17 -26.75
N ALA A 28 -1.80 -18.47 -27.32
CA ALA A 28 -2.81 -17.45 -27.62
C ALA A 28 -3.28 -16.70 -26.37
N SER A 29 -3.48 -17.40 -25.24
CA SER A 29 -3.86 -16.75 -23.98
C SER A 29 -2.76 -15.86 -23.42
N PHE A 30 -1.50 -16.27 -23.57
CA PHE A 30 -0.35 -15.44 -23.21
C PHE A 30 -0.29 -14.16 -24.07
N GLY A 31 -0.53 -14.25 -25.38
CA GLY A 31 -0.59 -13.09 -26.26
C GLY A 31 -1.68 -12.06 -25.88
N HIS A 32 -2.72 -12.48 -25.15
CA HIS A 32 -3.71 -11.52 -24.61
C HIS A 32 -3.19 -10.76 -23.41
N LEU A 33 -2.30 -11.32 -22.59
CA LEU A 33 -1.61 -10.57 -21.53
C LEU A 33 -0.80 -9.43 -22.12
N GLU A 34 -0.01 -9.71 -23.15
CA GLU A 34 0.78 -8.70 -23.86
C GLU A 34 -0.11 -7.59 -24.42
N ARG A 35 -1.16 -7.93 -25.19
CA ARG A 35 -2.10 -6.94 -25.74
C ARG A 35 -2.75 -6.10 -24.64
N TYR A 36 -3.12 -6.73 -23.54
CA TYR A 36 -3.77 -6.01 -22.43
C TYR A 36 -2.81 -5.04 -21.76
N ILE A 37 -1.56 -5.45 -21.48
CA ILE A 37 -0.55 -4.58 -20.88
C ILE A 37 -0.16 -3.45 -21.83
N VAL A 38 0.08 -3.73 -23.12
CA VAL A 38 0.32 -2.69 -24.12
C VAL A 38 -0.81 -1.67 -24.15
N GLY A 39 -2.08 -2.13 -24.14
CA GLY A 39 -3.22 -1.25 -24.08
C GLY A 39 -3.30 -0.41 -22.79
N LEU A 40 -2.87 -0.97 -21.65
CA LEU A 40 -2.81 -0.22 -20.39
C LEU A 40 -1.77 0.91 -20.41
N ILE A 41 -0.61 0.71 -21.06
CA ILE A 41 0.46 1.73 -21.14
C ILE A 41 0.32 2.67 -22.35
N THR A 42 -0.50 2.31 -23.34
CA THR A 42 -0.77 3.17 -24.50
C THR A 42 -1.58 4.41 -24.08
N ASP A 43 -1.38 5.52 -24.74
CA ASP A 43 -2.12 6.77 -24.51
C ASP A 43 -3.55 6.65 -25.05
N LEU A 44 -4.41 5.96 -24.29
CA LEU A 44 -5.84 5.84 -24.54
C LEU A 44 -6.62 6.76 -23.61
N LYS A 45 -7.61 7.47 -24.16
CA LYS A 45 -8.50 8.35 -23.38
C LYS A 45 -9.18 7.63 -22.22
N ARG A 46 -9.48 6.34 -22.38
CA ARG A 46 -10.01 5.43 -21.35
C ARG A 46 -9.26 4.10 -21.46
N LYS A 47 -8.86 3.55 -20.33
CA LYS A 47 -8.07 2.30 -20.23
C LYS A 47 -8.92 1.14 -19.68
N SER A 48 -10.21 1.08 -20.06
CA SER A 48 -11.08 -0.07 -19.82
C SER A 48 -10.95 -1.09 -20.95
N ILE A 49 -11.54 -2.27 -20.76
CA ILE A 49 -11.39 -3.41 -21.69
C ILE A 49 -11.74 -3.06 -23.13
N GLU A 50 -12.84 -2.33 -23.34
CA GLU A 50 -13.34 -2.01 -24.69
C GLU A 50 -12.34 -1.16 -25.51
N PRO A 51 -11.88 0.03 -25.05
CA PRO A 51 -10.87 0.80 -25.79
C PRO A 51 -9.57 0.03 -26.00
N ILE A 52 -9.15 -0.78 -25.04
CA ILE A 52 -7.94 -1.61 -25.17
C ILE A 52 -8.13 -2.67 -26.28
N ALA A 53 -9.27 -3.36 -26.29
CA ALA A 53 -9.57 -4.37 -27.31
C ALA A 53 -9.62 -3.78 -28.72
N LEU A 54 -10.27 -2.62 -28.86
CA LEU A 54 -10.35 -1.91 -30.14
C LEU A 54 -8.96 -1.47 -30.64
N ALA A 55 -8.14 -0.92 -29.75
CA ALA A 55 -6.76 -0.52 -30.07
C ALA A 55 -5.86 -1.73 -30.44
N ALA A 56 -6.10 -2.88 -29.81
CA ALA A 56 -5.37 -4.12 -30.09
C ALA A 56 -5.92 -4.90 -31.30
N GLY A 57 -7.00 -4.44 -31.97
CA GLY A 57 -7.61 -5.11 -33.10
C GLY A 57 -8.21 -6.49 -32.77
N VAL A 58 -8.71 -6.67 -31.52
CA VAL A 58 -9.34 -7.90 -31.08
C VAL A 58 -10.80 -7.65 -30.61
N ALA A 59 -11.61 -8.71 -30.66
CA ALA A 59 -12.98 -8.60 -30.16
C ALA A 59 -12.98 -8.26 -28.66
N VAL A 60 -13.83 -7.32 -28.25
CA VAL A 60 -13.98 -6.90 -26.85
C VAL A 60 -14.22 -8.08 -25.93
N ARG A 61 -15.09 -9.02 -26.35
CA ARG A 61 -15.38 -10.25 -25.61
C ARG A 61 -14.15 -11.09 -25.33
N THR A 62 -13.19 -11.16 -26.23
CA THR A 62 -11.94 -11.92 -26.04
C THR A 62 -11.14 -11.41 -24.84
N LEU A 63 -11.01 -10.09 -24.65
CA LEU A 63 -10.32 -9.54 -23.48
C LEU A 63 -11.17 -9.61 -22.21
N GLN A 64 -12.50 -9.59 -22.33
CA GLN A 64 -13.38 -9.87 -21.19
C GLN A 64 -13.19 -11.29 -20.68
N GLU A 65 -13.24 -12.29 -21.58
CA GLU A 65 -13.00 -13.70 -21.26
C GLU A 65 -11.55 -13.95 -20.80
N PHE A 66 -10.57 -13.23 -21.33
CA PHE A 66 -9.18 -13.31 -20.86
C PHE A 66 -9.08 -12.95 -19.36
N LEU A 67 -9.76 -11.92 -18.91
CA LEU A 67 -9.76 -11.55 -17.51
C LEU A 67 -10.65 -12.47 -16.66
N ALA A 68 -11.80 -12.92 -17.18
CA ALA A 68 -12.80 -13.67 -16.41
C ALA A 68 -12.56 -15.19 -16.45
N ASP A 69 -12.50 -15.76 -17.65
CA ASP A 69 -12.76 -17.18 -17.87
C ASP A 69 -11.53 -17.96 -18.31
N PHE A 70 -10.56 -17.33 -19.01
CA PHE A 70 -9.39 -18.04 -19.52
C PHE A 70 -8.56 -18.63 -18.37
N ALA A 71 -8.20 -19.90 -18.53
CA ALA A 71 -7.39 -20.60 -17.53
C ALA A 71 -5.93 -20.14 -17.59
N TRP A 72 -5.54 -19.25 -16.69
CA TRP A 72 -4.16 -18.89 -16.44
C TRP A 72 -3.92 -18.62 -14.93
N ASP A 73 -2.71 -18.96 -14.50
CA ASP A 73 -2.33 -18.90 -13.09
C ASP A 73 -1.88 -17.50 -12.68
N HIS A 74 -2.85 -16.66 -12.36
CA HIS A 74 -2.58 -15.28 -11.90
C HIS A 74 -1.91 -15.23 -10.52
N LYS A 75 -2.09 -16.26 -9.66
CA LYS A 75 -1.39 -16.34 -8.36
C LYS A 75 0.10 -16.60 -8.57
N ARG A 76 0.45 -17.50 -9.52
CA ARG A 76 1.84 -17.70 -9.92
C ARG A 76 2.43 -16.43 -10.55
N ALA A 77 1.68 -15.73 -11.39
CA ALA A 77 2.13 -14.49 -11.98
C ALA A 77 2.39 -13.41 -10.92
N ASP A 78 1.59 -13.35 -9.87
CA ASP A 78 1.80 -12.43 -8.73
C ASP A 78 3.11 -12.76 -7.98
N ARG A 79 3.40 -14.02 -7.73
CA ARG A 79 4.69 -14.46 -7.15
C ARG A 79 5.88 -14.14 -8.05
N ILE A 80 5.75 -14.32 -9.38
CA ILE A 80 6.81 -13.96 -10.35
C ILE A 80 7.08 -12.44 -10.27
N LEU A 81 6.06 -11.60 -10.21
CA LEU A 81 6.25 -10.16 -10.03
C LEU A 81 7.06 -9.84 -8.76
N ARG A 82 6.73 -10.48 -7.62
CA ARG A 82 7.48 -10.33 -6.38
C ARG A 82 8.92 -10.81 -6.50
N GLN A 83 9.14 -11.94 -7.19
CA GLN A 83 10.48 -12.45 -7.44
C GLN A 83 11.31 -11.48 -8.28
N LEU A 84 10.75 -10.85 -9.32
CA LEU A 84 11.43 -9.84 -10.10
C LEU A 84 11.81 -8.60 -9.23
N VAL A 85 10.99 -8.24 -8.25
CA VAL A 85 11.36 -7.19 -7.29
C VAL A 85 12.53 -7.65 -6.41
N VAL A 86 12.52 -8.91 -5.96
CA VAL A 86 13.62 -9.48 -5.15
C VAL A 86 14.92 -9.51 -5.95
N ASP A 87 14.88 -9.97 -7.19
CA ASP A 87 16.08 -10.21 -8.00
C ASP A 87 16.72 -8.92 -8.51
N HIS A 88 15.93 -7.88 -8.78
CA HIS A 88 16.42 -6.69 -9.49
C HIS A 88 16.34 -5.40 -8.67
N HIS A 89 15.57 -5.36 -7.60
CA HIS A 89 15.28 -4.11 -6.87
C HIS A 89 15.37 -4.25 -5.35
N SER A 90 15.89 -5.36 -4.83
CA SER A 90 16.11 -5.52 -3.40
C SER A 90 17.06 -4.46 -2.85
N SER A 91 16.72 -3.90 -1.69
CA SER A 91 17.54 -2.91 -1.00
C SER A 91 17.48 -3.14 0.51
N GLU A 92 18.64 -2.95 1.19
CA GLU A 92 18.70 -2.96 2.67
C GLU A 92 17.89 -1.81 3.29
N THR A 93 17.64 -0.75 2.52
CA THR A 93 16.83 0.40 2.94
C THR A 93 15.38 0.30 2.45
N GLY A 94 15.00 -0.83 1.84
CA GLY A 94 13.66 -1.03 1.27
C GLY A 94 12.54 -0.76 2.26
N ILE A 95 11.54 0.01 1.83
CA ILE A 95 10.38 0.38 2.65
C ILE A 95 9.11 -0.20 2.03
N GLY A 96 8.29 -0.83 2.87
CA GLY A 96 6.92 -1.15 2.51
C GLY A 96 5.97 -0.02 2.90
N VAL A 97 5.07 0.36 1.99
CA VAL A 97 4.03 1.36 2.27
C VAL A 97 2.67 0.71 2.12
N ILE A 98 1.90 0.73 3.20
CA ILE A 98 0.56 0.15 3.27
C ILE A 98 -0.46 1.26 3.09
N ASP A 99 -1.36 1.10 2.12
CA ASP A 99 -2.45 2.06 1.91
C ASP A 99 -3.62 1.41 1.16
N ALA A 100 -4.79 2.04 1.22
CA ALA A 100 -5.98 1.64 0.50
C ALA A 100 -6.28 2.62 -0.65
N SER A 101 -6.68 2.09 -1.80
CA SER A 101 -7.16 2.92 -2.92
C SER A 101 -8.63 2.67 -3.19
N ALA A 102 -9.42 3.75 -3.22
CA ALA A 102 -10.82 3.69 -3.58
C ALA A 102 -11.01 4.01 -5.08
N HIS A 103 -11.96 3.32 -5.71
CA HIS A 103 -12.31 3.47 -7.12
C HIS A 103 -13.82 3.64 -7.26
N THR A 104 -14.27 4.83 -7.65
CA THR A 104 -15.70 5.10 -7.86
C THR A 104 -16.28 4.21 -8.95
N LYS A 105 -17.49 3.67 -8.73
CA LYS A 105 -18.18 2.80 -9.66
C LYS A 105 -19.62 3.22 -9.84
N GLN A 106 -20.13 3.01 -11.04
CA GLN A 106 -21.55 3.07 -11.36
C GLN A 106 -22.17 1.67 -11.16
N GLY A 107 -23.39 1.59 -10.66
CA GLY A 107 -24.06 0.29 -10.48
C GLY A 107 -23.67 -0.49 -9.23
N ARG A 108 -24.09 -1.78 -9.18
CA ARG A 108 -24.04 -2.60 -7.95
C ARG A 108 -23.36 -3.96 -8.13
N LYS A 109 -22.87 -4.29 -9.35
CA LYS A 109 -22.39 -5.64 -9.68
C LYS A 109 -20.89 -5.83 -9.57
N THR A 110 -20.09 -4.74 -9.49
CA THR A 110 -18.65 -4.87 -9.29
C THR A 110 -18.37 -5.45 -7.90
N PRO A 111 -17.55 -6.50 -7.76
CA PRO A 111 -17.24 -7.12 -6.47
C PRO A 111 -16.77 -6.09 -5.44
N GLY A 112 -17.30 -6.15 -4.23
CA GLY A 112 -16.97 -5.25 -3.13
C GLY A 112 -17.54 -3.83 -3.25
N VAL A 113 -18.33 -3.52 -4.31
CA VAL A 113 -18.91 -2.18 -4.47
C VAL A 113 -19.95 -1.88 -3.40
N LYS A 114 -19.79 -0.73 -2.76
CA LYS A 114 -20.68 -0.24 -1.70
C LYS A 114 -20.59 1.27 -1.60
N ARG A 115 -21.62 1.92 -1.09
CA ARG A 115 -21.55 3.33 -0.65
C ARG A 115 -20.76 3.44 0.65
N GLN A 116 -19.47 3.67 0.53
CA GLN A 116 -18.50 3.74 1.62
C GLN A 116 -17.60 4.97 1.48
N TRP A 117 -16.68 5.20 2.42
CA TRP A 117 -15.74 6.30 2.34
C TRP A 117 -14.84 6.14 1.11
N CYS A 118 -14.79 7.15 0.29
CA CYS A 118 -13.94 7.23 -0.90
C CYS A 118 -12.89 8.33 -0.69
N GLY A 119 -11.65 7.95 -0.33
CA GLY A 119 -10.56 8.88 -0.07
C GLY A 119 -10.28 9.80 -1.25
N GLU A 120 -10.40 9.28 -2.49
CA GLU A 120 -10.22 10.07 -3.72
C GLU A 120 -11.21 11.25 -3.83
N ARG A 121 -12.42 11.07 -3.31
CA ARG A 121 -13.48 12.09 -3.36
C ARG A 121 -13.67 12.84 -2.05
N GLY A 122 -13.02 12.42 -0.97
CA GLY A 122 -13.19 12.99 0.36
C GLY A 122 -14.61 12.87 0.94
N LYS A 123 -15.42 11.92 0.45
CA LYS A 123 -16.81 11.71 0.86
C LYS A 123 -17.25 10.26 0.68
N ARG A 124 -18.46 9.94 1.18
CA ARG A 124 -19.06 8.61 0.95
C ARG A 124 -19.65 8.52 -0.45
N GLU A 125 -19.07 7.63 -1.25
CA GLU A 125 -19.46 7.36 -2.64
C GLU A 125 -19.63 5.86 -2.87
N ASN A 126 -20.29 5.51 -3.98
CA ASN A 126 -20.35 4.14 -4.47
C ASN A 126 -19.00 3.78 -5.06
N CYS A 127 -18.21 2.99 -4.33
CA CYS A 127 -16.84 2.67 -4.71
C CYS A 127 -16.43 1.25 -4.29
N VAL A 128 -15.40 0.76 -4.95
CA VAL A 128 -14.64 -0.44 -4.57
C VAL A 128 -13.37 0.03 -3.88
N VAL A 129 -12.97 -0.64 -2.81
CA VAL A 129 -11.73 -0.34 -2.09
C VAL A 129 -10.76 -1.52 -2.23
N GLY A 130 -9.57 -1.24 -2.73
CA GLY A 130 -8.44 -2.16 -2.74
C GLY A 130 -7.47 -1.86 -1.61
N GLN A 131 -6.96 -2.90 -0.99
CA GLN A 131 -5.86 -2.86 -0.03
C GLN A 131 -4.57 -3.20 -0.76
N HIS A 132 -3.51 -2.39 -0.57
CA HIS A 132 -2.28 -2.52 -1.33
C HIS A 132 -1.06 -2.40 -0.43
N LEU A 133 -0.01 -3.16 -0.77
CA LEU A 133 1.33 -3.05 -0.21
C LEU A 133 2.29 -2.65 -1.32
N LEU A 134 2.88 -1.47 -1.20
CA LEU A 134 3.89 -0.95 -2.11
C LEU A 134 5.28 -1.23 -1.54
N TYR A 135 6.21 -1.63 -2.40
CA TYR A 135 7.64 -1.67 -2.14
C TYR A 135 8.33 -0.46 -2.77
N THR A 136 9.28 0.13 -2.08
CA THR A 136 10.28 1.06 -2.65
C THR A 136 11.67 0.72 -2.13
N ASP A 137 12.68 0.78 -3.00
CA ASP A 137 14.10 0.65 -2.61
C ASP A 137 14.59 1.86 -1.80
N ASN A 138 13.77 2.93 -1.77
CA ASN A 138 14.02 4.19 -1.09
C ASN A 138 15.32 4.89 -1.55
N ASP A 139 15.75 4.68 -2.80
CA ASP A 139 16.84 5.45 -3.39
C ASP A 139 16.45 6.95 -3.42
N PRO A 140 17.27 7.87 -2.87
CA PRO A 140 16.92 9.28 -2.79
C PRO A 140 16.85 9.98 -4.14
N ASN A 141 17.57 9.49 -5.15
CA ASN A 141 17.70 10.13 -6.46
C ASN A 141 16.76 9.51 -7.49
N ASN A 142 16.64 8.20 -7.48
CA ASN A 142 15.91 7.44 -8.50
C ASN A 142 15.14 6.24 -7.90
N PRO A 143 14.16 6.49 -7.01
CA PRO A 143 13.48 5.42 -6.30
C PRO A 143 12.69 4.50 -7.25
N PHE A 144 12.93 3.20 -7.11
CA PHE A 144 12.04 2.19 -7.65
C PHE A 144 10.80 2.08 -6.76
N THR A 145 9.64 1.94 -7.38
CA THR A 145 8.37 1.75 -6.64
C THR A 145 7.47 0.76 -7.37
N CYS A 146 7.00 -0.26 -6.66
CA CYS A 146 6.09 -1.26 -7.19
C CYS A 146 5.08 -1.70 -6.13
N VAL A 147 3.80 -1.80 -6.47
CA VAL A 147 2.81 -2.47 -5.61
C VAL A 147 3.03 -3.97 -5.72
N VAL A 148 3.46 -4.61 -4.63
CA VAL A 148 3.81 -6.04 -4.55
C VAL A 148 2.66 -6.92 -4.09
N ALA A 149 1.60 -6.34 -3.51
CA ALA A 149 0.35 -7.04 -3.21
C ALA A 149 -0.86 -6.13 -3.39
N SER A 150 -1.96 -6.72 -3.85
CA SER A 150 -3.26 -6.06 -3.96
C SER A 150 -4.37 -7.05 -3.60
N ASP A 151 -5.28 -6.66 -2.73
CA ASP A 151 -6.43 -7.46 -2.35
C ASP A 151 -7.70 -6.61 -2.29
N LEU A 152 -8.85 -7.24 -2.51
CA LEU A 152 -10.15 -6.59 -2.40
C LEU A 152 -10.55 -6.47 -0.94
N TYR A 153 -10.83 -5.25 -0.47
CA TYR A 153 -11.60 -5.10 0.74
C TYR A 153 -13.07 -5.43 0.45
N LEU A 154 -13.51 -6.59 0.96
CA LEU A 154 -14.88 -7.05 0.84
C LEU A 154 -15.67 -6.61 2.07
N PRO A 155 -16.64 -5.67 1.95
CA PRO A 155 -17.46 -5.24 3.08
C PRO A 155 -18.27 -6.40 3.70
N GLU A 156 -18.59 -6.30 4.97
CA GLU A 156 -19.29 -7.34 5.74
C GLU A 156 -20.65 -7.72 5.15
N ASP A 157 -21.41 -6.74 4.64
CA ASP A 157 -22.69 -6.96 3.96
C ASP A 157 -22.55 -7.72 2.63
N TRP A 158 -21.39 -7.65 1.97
CA TRP A 158 -21.08 -8.51 0.84
C TRP A 158 -20.83 -9.96 1.28
N VAL A 159 -20.00 -10.15 2.30
CA VAL A 159 -19.67 -11.51 2.80
C VAL A 159 -20.92 -12.23 3.30
N SER A 160 -21.85 -11.50 3.91
CA SER A 160 -23.12 -12.05 4.41
C SER A 160 -24.14 -12.39 3.30
N ASP A 161 -23.99 -11.80 2.11
CA ASP A 161 -24.87 -12.05 0.95
C ASP A 161 -24.24 -13.11 0.03
N ARG A 162 -24.35 -14.38 0.42
CA ARG A 162 -23.74 -15.49 -0.33
C ARG A 162 -24.19 -15.60 -1.78
N PRO A 163 -25.50 -15.45 -2.13
CA PRO A 163 -25.93 -15.45 -3.53
C PRO A 163 -25.26 -14.38 -4.37
N ARG A 164 -25.04 -13.20 -3.80
CA ARG A 164 -24.32 -12.10 -4.45
C ARG A 164 -22.84 -12.39 -4.62
N CYS A 165 -22.22 -13.04 -3.63
CA CYS A 165 -20.83 -13.49 -3.73
C CYS A 165 -20.67 -14.53 -4.84
N GLU A 166 -21.59 -15.50 -4.94
CA GLU A 166 -21.59 -16.53 -5.97
C GLU A 166 -21.74 -15.91 -7.38
N GLU A 167 -22.71 -14.98 -7.59
CA GLU A 167 -22.84 -14.24 -8.85
C GLU A 167 -21.56 -13.50 -9.25
N ALA A 168 -20.81 -13.00 -8.26
CA ALA A 168 -19.54 -12.29 -8.48
C ALA A 168 -18.31 -13.21 -8.54
N GLY A 169 -18.46 -14.51 -8.39
CA GLY A 169 -17.37 -15.49 -8.37
C GLY A 169 -16.39 -15.27 -7.22
N ILE A 170 -16.88 -14.79 -6.08
CA ILE A 170 -16.10 -14.66 -4.84
C ILE A 170 -15.99 -16.03 -4.19
N PRO A 171 -14.78 -16.51 -3.81
CA PRO A 171 -14.59 -17.82 -3.21
C PRO A 171 -15.46 -18.06 -1.96
N ASP A 172 -15.93 -19.30 -1.78
CA ASP A 172 -16.84 -19.67 -0.70
C ASP A 172 -16.19 -19.58 0.69
N ASP A 173 -14.89 -19.76 0.77
CA ASP A 173 -14.07 -19.68 1.96
C ASP A 173 -13.69 -18.22 2.33
N MET A 174 -14.05 -17.24 1.50
CA MET A 174 -13.75 -15.85 1.80
C MET A 174 -14.62 -15.34 2.93
N VAL A 175 -13.94 -14.92 4.01
CA VAL A 175 -14.55 -14.35 5.21
C VAL A 175 -14.29 -12.85 5.28
N TYR A 176 -15.07 -12.15 6.11
CA TYR A 176 -14.82 -10.74 6.38
C TYR A 176 -13.44 -10.54 7.03
N ARG A 177 -12.64 -9.66 6.45
CA ARG A 177 -11.38 -9.19 7.01
C ARG A 177 -11.37 -7.66 7.04
N PRO A 178 -11.18 -7.03 8.21
CA PRO A 178 -10.95 -5.59 8.25
C PRO A 178 -9.66 -5.24 7.49
N LYS A 179 -9.53 -4.01 6.98
CA LYS A 179 -8.40 -3.57 6.16
C LYS A 179 -7.04 -3.86 6.82
N TRP A 180 -6.93 -3.63 8.13
CA TRP A 180 -5.69 -3.89 8.85
C TRP A 180 -5.29 -5.38 8.84
N LYS A 181 -6.26 -6.29 8.89
CA LYS A 181 -5.98 -7.73 8.81
C LYS A 181 -5.50 -8.13 7.41
N ILE A 182 -6.15 -7.59 6.37
CA ILE A 182 -5.72 -7.78 4.98
C ILE A 182 -4.28 -7.29 4.81
N ALA A 183 -3.95 -6.13 5.37
CA ALA A 183 -2.60 -5.57 5.30
C ALA A 183 -1.56 -6.46 6.00
N VAL A 184 -1.86 -7.02 7.18
CA VAL A 184 -0.97 -7.97 7.86
C VAL A 184 -0.77 -9.23 7.04
N ASP A 185 -1.86 -9.79 6.46
CA ASP A 185 -1.80 -10.99 5.61
C ASP A 185 -0.94 -10.74 4.36
N GLN A 186 -1.08 -9.57 3.74
CA GLN A 186 -0.24 -9.17 2.60
C GLN A 186 1.24 -9.08 2.97
N VAL A 187 1.57 -8.49 4.12
CA VAL A 187 2.96 -8.42 4.60
C VAL A 187 3.52 -9.82 4.83
N GLU A 188 2.76 -10.70 5.49
CA GLU A 188 3.16 -12.08 5.77
C GLU A 188 3.42 -12.86 4.47
N GLU A 189 2.50 -12.79 3.51
CA GLU A 189 2.62 -13.44 2.19
C GLU A 189 3.83 -12.93 1.40
N VAL A 190 3.99 -11.61 1.32
CA VAL A 190 5.06 -10.96 0.53
C VAL A 190 6.44 -11.25 1.13
N ILE A 191 6.56 -11.28 2.46
CA ILE A 191 7.79 -11.71 3.14
C ILE A 191 8.05 -13.20 2.88
N GLY A 192 7.01 -14.04 2.87
CA GLY A 192 7.08 -15.45 2.53
C GLY A 192 7.65 -15.69 1.12
N ASP A 193 7.32 -14.81 0.16
CA ASP A 193 7.83 -14.86 -1.22
C ASP A 193 9.23 -14.20 -1.38
N GLY A 194 9.88 -13.80 -0.29
CA GLY A 194 11.29 -13.34 -0.29
C GLY A 194 11.49 -11.84 -0.29
N VAL A 195 10.48 -11.01 -0.47
CA VAL A 195 10.61 -9.55 -0.37
C VAL A 195 10.96 -9.16 1.07
N ARG A 196 11.88 -8.24 1.24
CA ARG A 196 12.31 -7.76 2.56
C ARG A 196 12.09 -6.26 2.70
N PHE A 197 11.60 -5.87 3.87
CA PHE A 197 11.42 -4.48 4.24
C PHE A 197 12.27 -4.17 5.48
N SER A 198 13.08 -3.11 5.40
CA SER A 198 13.70 -2.56 6.60
C SER A 198 12.67 -1.90 7.51
N TRP A 199 11.62 -1.35 6.89
CA TRP A 199 10.52 -0.66 7.56
C TRP A 199 9.20 -0.84 6.82
N LEU A 200 8.10 -0.71 7.58
CA LEU A 200 6.77 -0.44 7.03
C LEU A 200 6.30 0.94 7.47
N THR A 201 5.58 1.64 6.58
CA THR A 201 4.88 2.89 6.92
C THR A 201 3.44 2.87 6.41
N PHE A 202 2.56 3.55 7.10
CA PHE A 202 1.11 3.53 6.87
C PHE A 202 0.45 4.76 7.51
N ASP A 203 -0.82 4.99 7.17
CA ASP A 203 -1.62 6.08 7.71
C ASP A 203 -2.31 5.74 9.05
N GLU A 204 -3.12 6.68 9.54
CA GLU A 204 -3.84 6.54 10.79
C GLU A 204 -4.96 5.49 10.77
N ASP A 205 -5.41 5.02 9.61
CA ASP A 205 -6.40 3.94 9.50
C ASP A 205 -5.81 2.61 9.99
N TYR A 206 -4.50 2.43 9.86
CA TYR A 206 -3.76 1.27 10.39
C TYR A 206 -3.08 1.59 11.72
N GLY A 207 -2.38 2.71 11.80
CA GLY A 207 -1.60 3.08 12.98
C GLY A 207 -2.41 3.25 14.26
N SER A 208 -3.70 3.58 14.14
CA SER A 208 -4.62 3.70 15.28
C SER A 208 -5.21 2.37 15.77
N VAL A 209 -4.87 1.24 15.12
CA VAL A 209 -5.41 -0.09 15.44
C VAL A 209 -4.37 -0.93 16.19
N PRO A 210 -4.53 -1.21 17.51
CA PRO A 210 -3.55 -2.01 18.25
C PRO A 210 -3.32 -3.40 17.66
N ALA A 211 -4.38 -4.08 17.21
CA ALA A 211 -4.28 -5.42 16.61
C ALA A 211 -3.37 -5.45 15.36
N PHE A 212 -3.30 -4.36 14.61
CA PHE A 212 -2.37 -4.23 13.48
C PHE A 212 -0.91 -4.23 13.98
N TRP A 213 -0.58 -3.47 15.02
CA TRP A 213 0.74 -3.46 15.64
C TRP A 213 1.14 -4.84 16.16
N PHE A 214 0.21 -5.56 16.79
CA PHE A 214 0.44 -6.94 17.27
C PHE A 214 0.73 -7.89 16.12
N GLY A 215 0.07 -7.70 14.97
CA GLY A 215 0.37 -8.42 13.73
C GLY A 215 1.79 -8.17 13.25
N LEU A 216 2.23 -6.90 13.18
CA LEU A 216 3.60 -6.55 12.78
C LEU A 216 4.64 -7.06 13.77
N ASP A 217 4.36 -7.02 15.08
CA ASP A 217 5.26 -7.53 16.11
C ASP A 217 5.44 -9.05 15.99
N ARG A 218 4.37 -9.79 15.72
CA ARG A 218 4.43 -11.24 15.45
C ARG A 218 5.30 -11.58 14.25
N LEU A 219 5.25 -10.77 13.21
CA LEU A 219 6.10 -10.90 12.02
C LEU A 219 7.54 -10.39 12.22
N GLY A 220 7.85 -9.83 13.39
CA GLY A 220 9.16 -9.20 13.65
C GLY A 220 9.40 -7.96 12.79
N GLN A 221 8.35 -7.39 12.18
CA GLN A 221 8.47 -6.31 11.22
C GLN A 221 8.41 -4.94 11.91
N ARG A 222 9.43 -4.11 11.67
CA ARG A 222 9.45 -2.72 12.15
C ARG A 222 8.48 -1.87 11.34
N GLY A 223 7.76 -0.99 12.05
CA GLY A 223 6.84 -0.06 11.43
C GLY A 223 6.82 1.31 12.12
N ILE A 224 6.45 2.32 11.36
CA ILE A 224 6.06 3.63 11.86
C ILE A 224 4.88 4.14 11.05
N GLY A 225 3.85 4.65 11.72
CA GLY A 225 2.68 5.20 11.06
C GLY A 225 2.03 6.35 11.81
N GLU A 226 1.25 7.13 11.10
CA GLU A 226 0.44 8.19 11.69
C GLU A 226 -0.67 7.56 12.55
N VAL A 227 -1.04 8.22 13.65
CA VAL A 227 -2.14 7.80 14.52
C VAL A 227 -3.10 8.96 14.76
N ARG A 228 -4.38 8.64 14.93
CA ARG A 228 -5.40 9.66 15.23
C ARG A 228 -5.18 10.25 16.61
N ALA A 229 -5.49 11.52 16.76
CA ALA A 229 -5.42 12.24 18.04
C ALA A 229 -6.19 11.55 19.17
N ASN A 230 -7.28 10.86 18.85
CA ASN A 230 -8.12 10.13 19.82
C ASN A 230 -7.68 8.69 20.09
N THR A 231 -6.61 8.19 19.43
CA THR A 231 -6.02 6.88 19.73
C THR A 231 -5.64 6.81 21.21
N ARG A 232 -5.87 5.66 21.83
CA ARG A 232 -5.67 5.50 23.28
C ARG A 232 -4.36 4.77 23.59
N CYS A 233 -3.68 5.25 24.63
CA CYS A 233 -2.45 4.62 25.15
C CYS A 233 -2.28 4.89 26.64
N TRP A 234 -1.35 4.20 27.28
CA TRP A 234 -0.88 4.53 28.62
C TRP A 234 0.53 5.16 28.55
N PRO A 235 0.72 6.36 29.08
CA PRO A 235 2.06 6.99 29.14
C PRO A 235 3.00 6.24 30.09
N THR A 236 2.45 5.58 31.12
CA THR A 236 3.13 4.74 32.09
C THR A 236 2.24 3.56 32.44
N ARG A 237 2.81 2.41 32.79
CA ARG A 237 2.03 1.26 33.22
C ARG A 237 1.34 1.57 34.54
N PRO A 238 0.01 1.39 34.67
CA PRO A 238 -0.68 1.61 35.93
C PRO A 238 -0.26 0.55 36.97
N HIS A 239 -0.13 0.97 38.22
CA HIS A 239 0.28 0.09 39.30
C HIS A 239 -0.86 -0.80 39.82
N CYS A 240 -2.11 -0.57 39.45
CA CYS A 240 -3.23 -1.32 39.93
C CYS A 240 -3.75 -2.37 38.93
N ARG A 241 -4.08 -3.57 39.47
CA ARG A 241 -4.59 -4.70 38.68
C ARG A 241 -6.13 -4.76 38.60
N SER A 242 -6.82 -3.71 39.02
CA SER A 242 -8.28 -3.68 39.06
C SER A 242 -8.91 -3.21 37.74
N THR A 243 -10.23 -3.41 37.60
CA THR A 243 -11.04 -2.92 36.48
C THR A 243 -10.95 -1.41 36.26
N GLN A 244 -10.54 -0.63 37.26
CA GLN A 244 -10.25 0.81 37.14
C GLN A 244 -9.04 1.09 36.22
N ALA A 245 -8.16 0.13 35.97
CA ALA A 245 -7.04 0.31 35.03
C ALA A 245 -7.51 0.57 33.60
N ALA A 246 -8.67 0.04 33.19
CA ALA A 246 -9.26 0.33 31.87
C ALA A 246 -9.55 1.82 31.66
N HIS A 247 -9.88 2.54 32.73
CA HIS A 247 -10.14 3.98 32.70
C HIS A 247 -8.86 4.84 32.72
N ALA A 248 -7.71 4.25 32.97
CA ALA A 248 -6.43 4.97 33.05
C ALA A 248 -5.79 5.23 31.67
N SER A 249 -6.21 4.54 30.58
CA SER A 249 -5.73 4.86 29.23
C SER A 249 -6.20 6.26 28.82
N LYS A 250 -5.34 7.00 28.14
CA LYS A 250 -5.60 8.38 27.73
C LYS A 250 -5.49 8.51 26.22
N ARG A 251 -6.17 9.49 25.66
CA ARG A 251 -6.03 9.85 24.26
C ARG A 251 -4.62 10.39 24.01
N VAL A 252 -4.09 10.09 22.83
CA VAL A 252 -2.75 10.54 22.39
C VAL A 252 -2.59 12.05 22.49
N ASP A 253 -3.57 12.84 22.02
CA ASP A 253 -3.54 14.29 22.12
C ASP A 253 -3.44 14.78 23.58
N ASN A 254 -4.19 14.16 24.50
CA ASN A 254 -4.16 14.47 25.92
C ASN A 254 -2.81 14.07 26.56
N VAL A 255 -2.26 12.91 26.19
CA VAL A 255 -0.93 12.49 26.65
C VAL A 255 0.13 13.50 26.21
N CYS A 256 0.11 13.91 24.94
CA CYS A 256 1.08 14.87 24.41
C CYS A 256 0.95 16.26 25.02
N ARG A 257 -0.27 16.67 25.39
CA ARG A 257 -0.56 18.01 25.94
C ARG A 257 -0.34 18.12 27.44
N TYR A 258 -0.67 17.07 28.21
CA TYR A 258 -0.76 17.19 29.67
C TYR A 258 0.16 16.25 30.45
N SER A 259 0.66 15.19 29.83
CA SER A 259 1.51 14.25 30.57
C SER A 259 2.93 14.78 30.76
N PRO A 260 3.52 14.62 31.96
CA PRO A 260 4.91 15.00 32.24
C PRO A 260 5.90 14.38 31.26
N VAL A 261 5.61 13.17 30.73
CA VAL A 261 6.48 12.48 29.75
C VAL A 261 6.67 13.28 28.45
N PHE A 262 5.80 14.26 28.16
CA PHE A 262 5.91 15.19 27.03
C PHE A 262 6.11 16.64 27.44
N THR A 263 5.43 17.13 28.51
CA THR A 263 5.49 18.54 28.89
C THR A 263 6.86 18.96 29.36
N GLN A 264 7.59 18.07 30.05
CA GLN A 264 8.96 18.31 30.53
C GLN A 264 10.02 18.20 29.45
N LYS A 265 9.68 17.73 28.24
CA LYS A 265 10.63 17.60 27.14
C LYS A 265 10.73 18.86 26.30
N LYS A 266 11.96 19.21 25.91
CA LYS A 266 12.23 20.27 24.92
C LYS A 266 11.91 19.78 23.50
N TRP A 267 11.48 20.67 22.64
CA TRP A 267 11.36 20.42 21.23
C TRP A 267 12.74 20.20 20.61
N ARG A 268 12.83 19.19 19.76
CA ARG A 268 14.03 18.94 18.93
C ARG A 268 13.66 19.27 17.49
N ARG A 269 14.45 20.13 16.87
CA ARG A 269 14.29 20.51 15.46
C ARG A 269 15.06 19.52 14.60
N LEU A 270 14.43 18.91 13.59
CA LEU A 270 15.01 17.93 12.71
C LEU A 270 14.72 18.32 11.25
N THR A 271 15.74 18.27 10.41
CA THR A 271 15.58 18.32 8.95
C THR A 271 15.36 16.89 8.46
N ILE A 272 14.19 16.61 7.95
CA ILE A 272 13.79 15.27 7.51
C ILE A 272 14.41 14.93 6.17
N LYS A 273 14.30 15.85 5.22
CA LYS A 273 14.88 15.74 3.87
C LYS A 273 14.94 17.11 3.21
N ASP A 274 15.76 17.24 2.19
CA ASP A 274 15.73 18.38 1.28
C ASP A 274 14.63 18.19 0.23
N THR A 275 14.02 19.28 -0.16
CA THR A 275 13.00 19.34 -1.21
C THR A 275 13.30 20.49 -2.15
N THR A 276 12.69 20.48 -3.33
CA THR A 276 12.79 21.61 -4.30
C THR A 276 12.31 22.96 -3.74
N ARG A 277 11.56 22.94 -2.61
CA ARG A 277 11.08 24.15 -1.91
C ARG A 277 11.89 24.47 -0.65
N GLY A 278 13.06 23.84 -0.48
CA GLY A 278 13.91 23.95 0.69
C GLY A 278 13.76 22.78 1.66
N PRO A 279 14.49 22.81 2.79
CA PRO A 279 14.52 21.70 3.75
C PRO A 279 13.16 21.49 4.43
N MET A 280 12.71 20.25 4.48
CA MET A 280 11.54 19.84 5.26
C MET A 280 11.92 19.72 6.72
N VAL A 281 11.53 20.71 7.52
CA VAL A 281 11.88 20.79 8.95
C VAL A 281 10.66 20.51 9.82
N TRP A 282 10.85 19.66 10.84
CA TRP A 282 9.85 19.36 11.86
C TRP A 282 10.44 19.50 13.26
N GLU A 283 9.64 19.97 14.21
CA GLU A 283 9.97 19.96 15.62
C GLU A 283 9.26 18.78 16.29
N VAL A 284 10.00 18.04 17.12
CA VAL A 284 9.47 16.78 17.68
C VAL A 284 9.71 16.66 19.18
N LYS A 285 8.75 16.00 19.83
CA LYS A 285 8.88 15.40 21.17
C LYS A 285 8.48 13.93 21.07
N SER A 286 9.05 13.09 21.91
CA SER A 286 8.71 11.66 21.89
C SER A 286 8.78 11.05 23.28
N ALA A 287 8.00 10.00 23.48
CA ALA A 287 8.02 9.18 24.69
C ALA A 287 7.78 7.71 24.33
N ARG A 288 8.10 6.83 25.27
CA ARG A 288 7.70 5.42 25.22
C ARG A 288 6.36 5.28 25.93
N VAL A 289 5.40 4.62 25.28
CA VAL A 289 4.04 4.41 25.79
C VAL A 289 3.64 2.94 25.63
N HIS A 290 2.59 2.52 26.33
CA HIS A 290 1.98 1.22 26.17
C HIS A 290 0.70 1.34 25.33
N LEU A 291 0.50 0.41 24.38
CA LEU A 291 -0.76 0.29 23.64
C LEU A 291 -1.85 -0.32 24.51
N VAL A 292 -3.07 -0.22 24.02
CA VAL A 292 -4.23 -0.86 24.64
C VAL A 292 -4.37 -2.25 24.05
N ASP A 293 -4.18 -3.27 24.88
CA ASP A 293 -4.56 -4.64 24.58
C ASP A 293 -5.99 -4.89 25.08
N ALA A 294 -6.89 -5.12 24.15
CA ALA A 294 -8.31 -5.40 24.40
C ALA A 294 -8.67 -6.87 24.04
N SER A 295 -7.70 -7.76 23.98
CA SER A 295 -7.94 -9.18 23.67
C SER A 295 -8.64 -9.93 24.82
N GLY A 296 -8.53 -9.42 26.05
CA GLY A 296 -9.20 -9.95 27.23
C GLY A 296 -10.47 -9.18 27.61
N PRO A 297 -11.18 -9.64 28.68
CA PRO A 297 -12.41 -9.01 29.15
C PRO A 297 -12.21 -7.59 29.68
N VAL A 298 -11.00 -7.24 30.06
CA VAL A 298 -10.60 -5.90 30.51
C VAL A 298 -9.39 -5.45 29.72
N SER A 299 -9.46 -4.25 29.14
CA SER A 299 -8.33 -3.67 28.41
C SER A 299 -7.12 -3.46 29.33
N GLN A 300 -5.96 -3.91 28.90
CA GLN A 300 -4.69 -3.86 29.64
C GLN A 300 -3.64 -3.08 28.85
N PRO A 301 -2.63 -2.47 29.51
CA PRO A 301 -1.46 -1.96 28.82
C PRO A 301 -0.60 -3.13 28.32
N THR A 302 -0.08 -3.03 27.11
CA THR A 302 0.89 -3.99 26.57
C THR A 302 2.15 -4.05 27.44
N ASP A 303 2.82 -5.22 27.50
CA ASP A 303 4.13 -5.33 28.15
C ASP A 303 5.18 -4.56 27.36
N ARG A 304 5.16 -4.69 26.04
CA ARG A 304 6.02 -3.93 25.13
C ARG A 304 5.64 -2.46 25.11
N GLN A 305 6.65 -1.60 25.04
CA GLN A 305 6.48 -0.17 24.81
C GLN A 305 6.69 0.18 23.33
N TYR A 306 5.95 1.19 22.89
CA TYR A 306 6.00 1.76 21.55
C TYR A 306 6.46 3.22 21.63
N TRP A 307 7.07 3.73 20.58
CA TRP A 307 7.28 5.15 20.44
C TRP A 307 5.95 5.86 20.20
N LEU A 308 5.70 6.93 20.93
CA LEU A 308 4.74 7.96 20.59
C LEU A 308 5.52 9.23 20.27
N ILE A 309 5.33 9.78 19.08
CA ILE A 309 6.05 10.94 18.56
C ILE A 309 5.02 12.02 18.25
N LEU A 310 5.20 13.16 18.87
CA LEU A 310 4.48 14.41 18.58
C LEU A 310 5.36 15.22 17.64
N ALA A 311 4.92 15.48 16.42
CA ALA A 311 5.60 16.29 15.43
C ALA A 311 4.82 17.56 15.13
N ARG A 312 5.51 18.69 15.06
CA ARG A 312 4.95 20.01 14.71
C ARG A 312 5.72 20.60 13.53
N ASN A 313 5.00 21.03 12.51
CA ASN A 313 5.60 21.81 11.44
C ASN A 313 5.77 23.26 11.92
N PRO A 314 6.99 23.80 12.04
CA PRO A 314 7.19 25.17 12.58
C PRO A 314 6.68 26.27 11.65
N ALA A 315 6.50 26.00 10.34
CA ALA A 315 6.04 26.99 9.37
C ALA A 315 4.50 27.10 9.33
N THR A 316 3.80 25.95 9.45
CA THR A 316 2.33 25.91 9.31
C THR A 316 1.60 25.72 10.63
N GLY A 317 2.30 25.28 11.68
CA GLY A 317 1.69 24.87 12.95
C GLY A 317 1.00 23.51 12.91
N GLU A 318 1.04 22.80 11.78
CA GLU A 318 0.45 21.47 11.64
C GLU A 318 1.02 20.51 12.68
N ILE A 319 0.14 19.72 13.31
CA ILE A 319 0.51 18.72 14.31
C ILE A 319 0.17 17.34 13.77
N LYS A 320 1.15 16.42 13.87
CA LYS A 320 1.00 15.00 13.56
C LYS A 320 1.43 14.15 14.75
N TYR A 321 0.76 13.02 14.91
CA TYR A 321 1.10 12.00 15.90
C TYR A 321 1.52 10.75 15.17
N PHE A 322 2.70 10.23 15.53
CA PHE A 322 3.19 8.97 14.99
C PHE A 322 3.41 7.96 16.10
N MET A 323 3.26 6.70 15.76
CA MET A 323 3.60 5.57 16.62
C MET A 323 4.57 4.65 15.91
N SER A 324 5.47 3.99 16.67
CA SER A 324 6.42 3.02 16.11
C SER A 324 6.72 1.91 17.10
N ASN A 325 6.87 0.68 16.59
CA ASN A 325 7.33 -0.48 17.35
C ASN A 325 8.86 -0.66 17.31
N ALA A 326 9.59 0.32 16.80
CA ALA A 326 11.04 0.29 16.74
C ALA A 326 11.69 0.21 18.13
N SER A 327 12.94 -0.28 18.17
CA SER A 327 13.70 -0.36 19.40
C SER A 327 13.93 1.01 20.04
N ALA A 328 14.19 1.04 21.36
CA ALA A 328 14.47 2.28 22.08
C ALA A 328 15.75 2.99 21.57
N LYS A 329 16.65 2.26 20.91
CA LYS A 329 17.91 2.78 20.38
C LYS A 329 17.81 3.38 18.98
N THR A 330 16.64 3.24 18.31
CA THR A 330 16.44 3.73 16.95
C THR A 330 16.48 5.25 16.91
N ALA A 331 17.22 5.81 15.95
CA ALA A 331 17.31 7.25 15.79
C ALA A 331 15.96 7.85 15.38
N MET A 332 15.63 9.00 15.97
CA MET A 332 14.38 9.70 15.70
C MET A 332 14.27 10.17 14.24
N LEU A 333 15.39 10.58 13.66
CA LEU A 333 15.46 11.02 12.27
C LEU A 333 15.09 9.88 11.33
N ASP A 334 15.66 8.69 11.52
CA ASP A 334 15.37 7.52 10.67
C ASP A 334 13.87 7.17 10.69
N MET A 335 13.26 7.16 11.88
CA MET A 335 11.83 6.91 12.02
C MET A 335 10.98 7.93 11.24
N LEU A 336 11.33 9.21 11.34
CA LEU A 336 10.56 10.25 10.65
C LEU A 336 10.79 10.25 9.14
N GLN A 337 12.00 9.97 8.68
CA GLN A 337 12.28 9.81 7.25
C GLN A 337 11.40 8.71 6.64
N VAL A 338 11.28 7.57 7.33
CA VAL A 338 10.38 6.48 6.93
C VAL A 338 8.91 6.93 6.96
N ALA A 339 8.47 7.59 8.05
CA ALA A 339 7.08 8.06 8.15
C ALA A 339 6.69 8.98 6.98
N PHE A 340 7.61 9.87 6.61
CA PHE A 340 7.39 10.80 5.50
C PHE A 340 7.65 10.17 4.11
N ALA A 341 8.20 8.94 4.02
CA ALA A 341 8.28 8.20 2.76
C ALA A 341 6.91 7.66 2.30
N ARG A 342 5.86 7.70 3.14
CA ARG A 342 4.50 7.28 2.78
C ARG A 342 3.97 7.96 1.50
N TRP A 343 4.39 9.19 1.19
CA TRP A 343 4.00 9.89 -0.03
C TRP A 343 4.28 9.12 -1.33
N HIS A 344 5.19 8.14 -1.31
CA HIS A 344 5.47 7.29 -2.48
C HIS A 344 4.23 6.54 -2.96
N VAL A 345 3.37 6.09 -2.05
CA VAL A 345 2.17 5.35 -2.43
C VAL A 345 1.13 6.25 -3.09
N GLU A 346 0.97 7.49 -2.60
CA GLU A 346 0.05 8.45 -3.19
C GLU A 346 0.48 8.82 -4.62
N LYS A 347 1.78 9.04 -4.81
CA LYS A 347 2.37 9.28 -6.14
C LYS A 347 2.20 8.07 -7.07
N TRP A 348 2.40 6.86 -6.52
CA TRP A 348 2.22 5.64 -7.29
C TRP A 348 0.76 5.48 -7.73
N PHE A 349 -0.21 5.63 -6.83
CA PHE A 349 -1.64 5.55 -7.18
C PHE A 349 -2.05 6.59 -8.21
N GLY A 350 -1.58 7.82 -8.09
CA GLY A 350 -1.83 8.87 -9.07
C GLY A 350 -1.36 8.45 -10.47
N ARG A 351 -0.10 8.00 -10.57
CA ARG A 351 0.48 7.51 -11.82
C ARG A 351 -0.21 6.25 -12.35
N ALA A 352 -0.44 5.26 -11.49
CA ALA A 352 -1.06 4.00 -11.92
C ALA A 352 -2.48 4.20 -12.47
N LYS A 353 -3.24 5.13 -11.91
CA LYS A 353 -4.57 5.50 -12.45
C LYS A 353 -4.47 6.17 -13.82
N GLN A 354 -3.48 7.04 -14.03
CA GLN A 354 -3.27 7.76 -15.29
C GLN A 354 -2.58 6.89 -16.34
N GLU A 355 -1.44 6.27 -15.98
CA GLU A 355 -0.54 5.60 -16.93
C GLU A 355 -0.90 4.14 -17.19
N ALA A 356 -1.48 3.44 -16.22
CA ALA A 356 -1.74 2.00 -16.29
C ALA A 356 -3.20 1.61 -15.99
N GLY A 357 -4.13 2.55 -16.04
CA GLY A 357 -5.57 2.27 -15.91
C GLY A 357 -5.98 1.56 -14.62
N PHE A 358 -5.23 1.70 -13.51
CA PHE A 358 -5.42 0.95 -12.26
C PHE A 358 -6.82 1.05 -11.67
N GLY A 359 -7.53 2.15 -11.91
CA GLY A 359 -8.93 2.37 -11.51
C GLY A 359 -9.97 2.18 -12.62
N ALA A 360 -9.53 1.91 -13.86
CA ALA A 360 -10.39 1.93 -15.05
C ALA A 360 -11.15 0.61 -15.31
N PHE A 361 -11.13 -0.32 -14.37
CA PHE A 361 -11.82 -1.60 -14.51
C PHE A 361 -13.35 -1.45 -14.50
N GLU A 362 -14.00 -2.20 -15.39
CA GLU A 362 -15.46 -2.33 -15.52
C GLU A 362 -15.84 -3.82 -15.49
N VAL A 363 -15.40 -4.52 -14.43
CA VAL A 363 -15.52 -5.98 -14.29
C VAL A 363 -16.65 -6.36 -13.34
N ARG A 364 -17.18 -7.59 -13.51
CA ARG A 364 -18.28 -8.13 -12.70
C ARG A 364 -17.87 -9.32 -11.85
N THR A 365 -16.69 -9.91 -12.07
CA THR A 365 -16.20 -11.05 -11.29
C THR A 365 -14.99 -10.70 -10.48
N TYR A 366 -14.82 -11.36 -9.34
CA TYR A 366 -13.69 -11.20 -8.44
C TYR A 366 -12.36 -11.48 -9.15
N VAL A 367 -12.30 -12.60 -9.88
CA VAL A 367 -11.09 -12.99 -10.62
C VAL A 367 -10.71 -11.93 -11.65
N SER A 368 -11.66 -11.36 -12.39
CA SER A 368 -11.38 -10.29 -13.35
C SER A 368 -10.79 -9.05 -12.68
N LEU A 369 -11.26 -8.70 -11.49
CA LEU A 369 -10.75 -7.56 -10.73
C LEU A 369 -9.29 -7.79 -10.30
N ILE A 370 -9.01 -8.95 -9.71
CA ILE A 370 -7.65 -9.31 -9.28
C ILE A 370 -6.69 -9.35 -10.46
N ARG A 371 -7.08 -9.95 -11.58
CA ARG A 371 -6.28 -10.02 -12.81
C ARG A 371 -6.04 -8.66 -13.46
N HIS A 372 -7.03 -7.76 -13.40
CA HIS A 372 -6.85 -6.39 -13.86
C HIS A 372 -5.82 -5.64 -12.99
N TRP A 373 -5.93 -5.70 -11.67
CA TRP A 373 -4.95 -5.07 -10.78
C TRP A 373 -3.54 -5.66 -10.97
N LEU A 374 -3.41 -6.97 -11.12
CA LEU A 374 -2.13 -7.60 -11.42
C LEU A 374 -1.56 -7.08 -12.75
N SER A 375 -2.36 -7.04 -13.82
CA SER A 375 -1.90 -6.52 -15.12
C SER A 375 -1.47 -5.05 -15.05
N SER A 376 -2.21 -4.22 -14.30
CA SER A 376 -1.82 -2.81 -14.09
C SER A 376 -0.54 -2.70 -13.26
N ARG A 377 -0.31 -3.60 -12.30
CA ARG A 377 0.94 -3.65 -11.51
C ARG A 377 2.13 -4.08 -12.37
N LEU A 378 1.94 -5.04 -13.28
CA LEU A 378 2.95 -5.44 -14.26
C LEU A 378 3.31 -4.28 -15.19
N ALA A 379 2.31 -3.56 -15.70
CA ALA A 379 2.53 -2.36 -16.49
C ALA A 379 3.33 -1.30 -15.72
N MET A 380 2.99 -1.05 -14.46
CA MET A 380 3.69 -0.09 -13.60
C MET A 380 5.10 -0.56 -13.24
N TYR A 381 5.31 -1.87 -13.03
CA TYR A 381 6.65 -2.42 -12.82
C TYR A 381 7.55 -2.12 -14.03
N PHE A 382 7.07 -2.43 -15.25
CA PHE A 382 7.79 -2.13 -16.49
C PHE A 382 8.15 -0.64 -16.57
N LEU A 383 7.18 0.25 -16.39
CA LEU A 383 7.42 1.70 -16.46
C LEU A 383 8.42 2.19 -15.39
N ALA A 384 8.41 1.60 -14.19
CA ALA A 384 9.35 1.95 -13.13
C ALA A 384 10.77 1.46 -13.45
N ALA A 385 10.93 0.22 -13.88
CA ALA A 385 12.22 -0.37 -14.25
C ALA A 385 12.87 0.41 -15.42
N GLU A 386 12.10 0.69 -16.49
CA GLU A 386 12.60 1.46 -17.62
C GLU A 386 12.93 2.92 -17.24
N THR A 387 12.16 3.51 -16.33
CA THR A 387 12.47 4.85 -15.82
C THR A 387 13.80 4.86 -15.07
N GLN A 388 14.09 3.82 -14.25
CA GLN A 388 15.39 3.70 -13.58
C GLN A 388 16.51 3.51 -14.61
N ARG A 389 16.35 2.59 -15.56
CA ARG A 389 17.33 2.33 -16.61
C ARG A 389 17.70 3.60 -17.36
N PHE A 390 16.73 4.32 -17.90
CA PHE A 390 16.99 5.54 -18.68
C PHE A 390 17.57 6.71 -17.86
N ARG A 391 17.29 6.76 -16.55
CA ARG A 391 17.92 7.77 -15.68
C ARG A 391 19.35 7.42 -15.33
N GLY A 392 19.69 6.13 -15.18
CA GLY A 392 21.05 5.67 -15.00
C GLY A 392 21.94 5.86 -16.23
N GLU A 393 21.35 5.88 -17.44
CA GLU A 393 22.06 6.11 -18.70
C GLU A 393 22.32 7.60 -19.01
N LYS A 394 21.74 8.54 -18.28
CA LYS A 394 22.02 9.96 -18.46
C LYS A 394 23.37 10.29 -17.84
N PRO A 395 24.33 10.89 -18.62
CA PRO A 395 25.52 11.48 -18.02
C PRO A 395 25.10 12.50 -16.94
N ALA A 396 25.92 12.61 -15.90
CA ALA A 396 25.71 13.54 -14.79
C ALA A 396 25.88 15.04 -15.18
N ASP A 397 25.76 15.36 -16.46
CA ASP A 397 25.89 16.73 -16.97
C ASP A 397 24.50 17.35 -17.00
N HIS A 398 24.26 18.20 -16.09
CA HIS A 398 23.29 19.29 -15.90
C HIS A 398 22.69 19.23 -14.48
N ALA A 399 23.58 19.48 -13.49
CA ALA A 399 23.16 20.04 -12.21
C ALA A 399 23.21 21.57 -12.29
#